data_1cbae4afcb01f829ec6af68ff0b069fe
#
_entry.id   1cbae4afcb01f829ec6af68ff0b069fe
#
_cell.length_a   1.000
_cell.length_b   1.000
_cell.length_c   1.000
_cell.angle_alpha   90.00
_cell.angle_beta   90.00
_cell.angle_gamma   90.00
#
_symmetry.space_group_name_H-M   'P 1'
#
loop_
_entity.id
_entity.type
_entity.pdbx_description
1 polymer ?
#
loop_
_entity_poly.entity_id
_entity_poly.type
_entity_poly.pdbx_seq_one_letter_code
_entity_poly.pdbx_strand_id
1 'polypeptide(L)'
;ADKVLRIMRKPSWENYLRFRQLFLRINDEAGLRQQLIPYFISSHPGCTKQEMQALADETKRMHYRPEQVQDFTPTPMTLSTTMFYTGIDPYTGQKVYVARTAEEKKEQNQYFFWYKKKTTPYRK
;
A
#
# COMPACT_ATOMS: atom_id res chain seq x y z
N ALA A 1 5.05 -4.23 0.42
CA ALA A 1 6.12 -5.08 -0.13
C ALA A 1 7.40 -4.26 -0.31
N ASP A 2 8.52 -4.80 0.12
CA ASP A 2 9.83 -4.11 0.08
C ASP A 2 10.26 -3.71 -1.32
N LYS A 3 9.87 -4.48 -2.35
CA LYS A 3 10.11 -4.12 -3.74
C LYS A 3 9.51 -2.75 -4.09
N VAL A 4 8.27 -2.50 -3.68
CA VAL A 4 7.59 -1.21 -3.95
C VAL A 4 8.21 -0.11 -3.10
N LEU A 5 8.53 -0.37 -1.83
CA LEU A 5 9.23 0.60 -0.97
C LEU A 5 10.57 1.03 -1.55
N ARG A 6 11.34 0.10 -2.13
CA ARG A 6 12.60 0.42 -2.83
C ARG A 6 12.38 1.33 -4.03
N ILE A 7 11.35 1.06 -4.84
CA ILE A 7 10.98 1.92 -5.97
C ILE A 7 10.58 3.32 -5.48
N MET A 8 9.86 3.39 -4.37
CA MET A 8 9.50 4.65 -3.70
C MET A 8 10.68 5.36 -3.03
N ARG A 9 11.88 4.74 -2.97
CA ARG A 9 13.02 5.22 -2.18
C ARG A 9 12.69 5.38 -0.69
N LYS A 10 11.87 4.48 -0.15
CA LYS A 10 11.48 4.43 1.25
C LYS A 10 12.26 3.34 2.00
N PRO A 11 12.42 3.48 3.33
CA PRO A 11 12.96 2.42 4.17
C PRO A 11 12.18 1.12 4.05
N SER A 12 12.82 0.00 4.41
CA SER A 12 12.17 -1.32 4.37
C SER A 12 10.99 -1.42 5.33
N TRP A 13 10.10 -2.38 5.07
CA TRP A 13 8.96 -2.69 5.93
C TRP A 13 9.38 -3.07 7.36
N GLU A 14 10.54 -3.66 7.54
CA GLU A 14 11.10 -4.00 8.86
C GLU A 14 11.26 -2.76 9.75
N ASN A 15 11.68 -1.62 9.21
CA ASN A 15 11.77 -0.38 9.98
C ASN A 15 10.42 0.06 10.52
N TYR A 16 9.35 -0.11 9.73
CA TYR A 16 7.99 0.16 10.21
C TYR A 16 7.61 -0.79 11.35
N LEU A 17 7.92 -2.08 11.25
CA LEU A 17 7.60 -3.05 12.29
C LEU A 17 8.34 -2.75 13.61
N ARG A 18 9.61 -2.38 13.54
CA ARG A 18 10.39 -1.93 14.71
C ARG A 18 9.80 -0.67 15.33
N PHE A 19 9.48 0.31 14.50
CA PHE A 19 8.82 1.54 14.95
C PHE A 19 7.49 1.23 15.63
N ARG A 20 6.66 0.39 15.04
CA ARG A 20 5.37 -0.02 15.62
C ARG A 20 5.53 -0.67 16.98
N GLN A 21 6.49 -1.58 17.13
CA GLN A 21 6.77 -2.24 18.41
C GLN A 21 7.18 -1.21 19.48
N LEU A 22 8.08 -0.30 19.12
CA LEU A 22 8.54 0.76 20.02
C LEU A 22 7.38 1.69 20.42
N PHE A 23 6.58 2.10 19.44
CA PHE A 23 5.41 2.96 19.68
C PHE A 23 4.43 2.31 20.67
N LEU A 24 4.08 1.04 20.46
CA LEU A 24 3.14 0.31 21.32
C LEU A 24 3.69 0.19 22.75
N ARG A 25 4.98 -0.13 22.90
CA ARG A 25 5.63 -0.22 24.21
C ARG A 25 5.59 1.12 24.97
N ILE A 26 6.03 2.21 24.32
CA ILE A 26 6.03 3.54 24.95
C ILE A 26 4.61 3.99 25.28
N ASN A 27 3.65 3.73 24.42
CA ASN A 27 2.25 4.07 24.63
C ASN A 27 1.67 3.35 25.85
N ASP A 28 2.02 2.08 26.05
CA ASP A 28 1.62 1.26 27.19
C ASP A 28 2.31 1.73 28.49
N GLU A 29 3.65 1.89 28.46
CA GLU A 29 4.45 2.38 29.60
C GLU A 29 3.99 3.76 30.08
N ALA A 30 3.57 4.63 29.17
CA ALA A 30 3.07 5.97 29.49
C ALA A 30 1.56 6.01 29.84
N GLY A 31 0.86 4.87 29.80
CA GLY A 31 -0.58 4.81 30.05
C GLY A 31 -1.43 5.56 29.02
N LEU A 32 -0.90 5.73 27.79
CA LEU A 32 -1.57 6.46 26.72
C LEU A 32 -2.46 5.52 25.89
N ARG A 33 -3.46 6.10 25.23
CA ARG A 33 -4.35 5.38 24.31
C ARG A 33 -4.22 5.89 22.87
N GLN A 34 -2.99 6.19 22.47
CA GLN A 34 -2.72 6.65 21.11
C GLN A 34 -2.76 5.49 20.13
N GLN A 35 -3.17 5.79 18.91
CA GLN A 35 -3.26 4.81 17.82
C GLN A 35 -2.29 5.15 16.70
N LEU A 36 -1.67 4.13 16.16
CA LEU A 36 -0.87 4.22 14.94
C LEU A 36 -1.75 3.79 13.75
N ILE A 37 -2.07 4.73 12.87
CA ILE A 37 -2.89 4.49 11.69
C ILE A 37 -1.99 4.41 10.46
N PRO A 38 -1.74 3.20 9.91
CA PRO A 38 -0.96 3.06 8.70
C PRO A 38 -1.69 3.66 7.49
N TYR A 39 -0.96 4.40 6.67
CA TYR A 39 -1.47 4.93 5.41
C TYR A 39 -1.06 4.03 4.25
N PHE A 40 -2.02 3.51 3.51
CA PHE A 40 -1.81 2.61 2.38
C PHE A 40 -2.12 3.28 1.05
N ILE A 41 -1.29 2.98 0.05
CA ILE A 41 -1.50 3.39 -1.33
C ILE A 41 -1.61 2.13 -2.18
N SER A 42 -2.68 2.01 -2.96
CA SER A 42 -2.84 0.99 -3.99
C SER A 42 -2.34 1.48 -5.34
N SER A 43 -1.98 0.56 -6.21
CA SER A 43 -1.61 0.84 -7.62
C SER A 43 -0.41 1.79 -7.81
N HIS A 44 0.48 1.90 -6.82
CA HIS A 44 1.74 2.62 -7.01
C HIS A 44 2.57 1.96 -8.12
N PRO A 45 3.30 2.71 -8.97
CA PRO A 45 4.22 2.12 -9.95
C PRO A 45 5.11 1.06 -9.31
N GLY A 46 5.26 -0.09 -9.98
CA GLY A 46 5.96 -1.27 -9.47
C GLY A 46 5.13 -2.20 -8.59
N CYS A 47 3.90 -1.83 -8.26
CA CYS A 47 3.01 -2.66 -7.45
C CYS A 47 2.15 -3.56 -8.34
N THR A 48 2.47 -4.84 -8.40
CA THR A 48 1.65 -5.85 -9.07
C THR A 48 0.58 -6.41 -8.13
N LYS A 49 -0.32 -7.24 -8.65
CA LYS A 49 -1.31 -7.95 -7.83
C LYS A 49 -0.69 -8.77 -6.71
N GLN A 50 0.50 -9.36 -6.94
CA GLN A 50 1.22 -10.16 -5.95
C GLN A 50 1.67 -9.31 -4.77
N GLU A 51 2.24 -8.14 -5.02
CA GLU A 51 2.64 -7.22 -3.96
C GLU A 51 1.43 -6.68 -3.19
N MET A 52 0.30 -6.43 -3.87
CA MET A 52 -0.94 -6.03 -3.21
C MET A 52 -1.50 -7.14 -2.32
N GLN A 53 -1.52 -8.36 -2.81
CA GLN A 53 -1.98 -9.51 -2.03
C GLN A 53 -1.10 -9.70 -0.78
N ALA A 54 0.22 -9.65 -0.94
CA ALA A 54 1.15 -9.78 0.17
C ALA A 54 0.94 -8.69 1.23
N LEU A 55 0.66 -7.45 0.82
CA LEU A 55 0.36 -6.36 1.75
C LEU A 55 -0.99 -6.55 2.45
N ALA A 56 -2.01 -7.01 1.72
CA ALA A 56 -3.31 -7.34 2.29
C ALA A 56 -3.22 -8.48 3.32
N ASP A 57 -2.43 -9.50 3.06
CA ASP A 57 -2.18 -10.60 4.00
C ASP A 57 -1.42 -10.13 5.24
N GLU A 58 -0.53 -9.14 5.09
CA GLU A 58 0.12 -8.51 6.23
C GLU A 58 -0.87 -7.73 7.11
N THR A 59 -1.82 -7.00 6.50
CA THR A 59 -2.88 -6.33 7.27
C THR A 59 -3.75 -7.31 8.03
N LYS A 60 -4.02 -8.50 7.45
CA LYS A 60 -4.73 -9.58 8.14
C LYS A 60 -3.94 -10.09 9.34
N ARG A 61 -2.63 -10.35 9.18
CA ARG A 61 -1.77 -10.81 10.30
C ARG A 61 -1.71 -9.81 11.44
N MET A 62 -1.69 -8.52 11.12
CA MET A 62 -1.71 -7.45 12.11
C MET A 62 -3.11 -7.21 12.72
N HIS A 63 -4.12 -7.96 12.31
CA HIS A 63 -5.53 -7.71 12.65
C HIS A 63 -5.99 -6.27 12.35
N TYR A 64 -5.35 -5.64 11.36
CA TYR A 64 -5.67 -4.28 10.96
C TYR A 64 -6.66 -4.29 9.78
N ARG A 65 -7.75 -3.57 9.93
CA ARG A 65 -8.79 -3.39 8.90
C ARG A 65 -8.71 -1.97 8.34
N PRO A 66 -8.04 -1.76 7.20
CA PRO A 66 -7.94 -0.44 6.61
C PRO A 66 -9.34 0.11 6.29
N GLU A 67 -9.67 1.28 6.79
CA GLU A 67 -10.93 1.96 6.44
C GLU A 67 -10.80 2.70 5.11
N GLN A 68 -9.64 3.26 4.87
CA GLN A 68 -9.31 4.00 3.65
C GLN A 68 -8.00 3.50 3.07
N VAL A 69 -8.01 3.29 1.76
CA VAL A 69 -6.83 3.02 0.94
C VAL A 69 -6.88 3.98 -0.24
N GLN A 70 -5.87 4.80 -0.39
CA GLN A 70 -5.81 5.74 -1.50
C GLN A 70 -5.22 5.08 -2.73
N ASP A 71 -5.85 5.28 -3.89
CA ASP A 71 -5.24 4.90 -5.15
C ASP A 71 -4.11 5.88 -5.51
N PHE A 72 -3.05 5.35 -6.10
CA PHE A 72 -1.96 6.20 -6.58
C PHE A 72 -2.49 7.25 -7.55
N THR A 73 -2.24 8.51 -7.22
CA THR A 73 -2.54 9.66 -8.07
C THR A 73 -1.24 10.32 -8.49
N PRO A 74 -0.98 10.44 -9.79
CA PRO A 74 0.23 11.12 -10.27
C PRO A 74 0.25 12.58 -9.78
N THR A 75 1.29 12.94 -9.05
CA THR A 75 1.53 14.31 -8.59
C THR A 75 2.68 14.90 -9.38
N PRO A 76 2.52 16.05 -10.05
CA PRO A 76 3.59 16.67 -10.82
C PRO A 76 4.90 16.80 -10.02
N MET A 77 6.05 16.70 -10.72
CA MET A 77 7.40 16.84 -10.14
C MET A 77 7.82 15.70 -9.19
N THR A 78 7.11 14.57 -9.15
CA THR A 78 7.52 13.42 -8.35
C THR A 78 8.11 12.30 -9.21
N LEU A 79 9.06 11.55 -8.63
CA LEU A 79 9.68 10.38 -9.26
C LEU A 79 8.62 9.33 -9.66
N SER A 80 7.67 9.06 -8.78
CA SER A 80 6.59 8.09 -9.03
C SER A 80 5.73 8.49 -10.22
N THR A 81 5.50 9.77 -10.44
CA THR A 81 4.77 10.28 -11.62
C THR A 81 5.54 10.01 -12.90
N THR A 82 6.86 10.23 -12.91
CA THR A 82 7.70 9.89 -14.05
C THR A 82 7.59 8.39 -14.37
N MET A 83 7.71 7.52 -13.39
CA MET A 83 7.54 6.08 -13.57
C MET A 83 6.12 5.71 -14.06
N PHE A 84 5.09 6.40 -13.57
CA PHE A 84 3.72 6.16 -13.98
C PHE A 84 3.52 6.41 -15.48
N TYR A 85 4.03 7.51 -16.02
CA TYR A 85 3.87 7.87 -17.43
C TYR A 85 4.82 7.10 -18.34
N THR A 86 6.08 6.92 -17.94
CA THR A 86 7.10 6.28 -18.78
C THR A 86 7.12 4.76 -18.69
N GLY A 87 6.69 4.19 -17.57
CA GLY A 87 6.86 2.77 -17.27
C GLY A 87 8.31 2.37 -16.99
N ILE A 88 9.17 3.33 -16.66
CA ILE A 88 10.61 3.13 -16.45
C ILE A 88 11.04 3.82 -15.16
N ASP A 89 11.85 3.14 -14.35
CA ASP A 89 12.56 3.78 -13.23
C ASP A 89 13.73 4.61 -13.81
N PRO A 90 13.70 5.94 -13.69
CA PRO A 90 14.69 6.80 -14.31
C PRO A 90 16.10 6.67 -13.69
N TYR A 91 16.24 6.09 -12.50
CA TYR A 91 17.53 5.85 -11.88
C TYR A 91 18.21 4.56 -12.34
N THR A 92 17.42 3.53 -12.66
CA THR A 92 17.94 2.21 -13.03
C THR A 92 17.75 1.88 -14.51
N GLY A 93 16.90 2.61 -15.22
CA GLY A 93 16.49 2.32 -16.59
C GLY A 93 15.61 1.06 -16.74
N GLN A 94 15.25 0.42 -15.63
CA GLN A 94 14.45 -0.79 -15.64
C GLN A 94 12.98 -0.50 -15.88
N LYS A 95 12.30 -1.41 -16.59
CA LYS A 95 10.84 -1.37 -16.75
C LYS A 95 10.14 -1.57 -15.41
N VAL A 96 9.11 -0.77 -15.18
CA VAL A 96 8.27 -0.79 -14.00
C VAL A 96 6.83 -1.08 -14.41
N TYR A 97 6.21 -2.07 -13.76
CA TYR A 97 4.78 -2.34 -13.97
C TYR A 97 3.95 -1.14 -13.49
N VAL A 98 2.93 -0.80 -14.27
CA VAL A 98 1.99 0.28 -13.92
C VAL A 98 0.57 -0.17 -14.23
N ALA A 99 -0.30 -0.16 -13.21
CA ALA A 99 -1.74 -0.37 -13.40
C ALA A 99 -2.33 0.85 -14.12
N ARG A 100 -2.79 0.66 -15.35
CA ARG A 100 -3.27 1.76 -16.19
C ARG A 100 -4.78 1.80 -16.34
N THR A 101 -5.43 0.63 -16.26
CA THR A 101 -6.88 0.54 -16.41
C THR A 101 -7.60 0.76 -15.08
N ALA A 102 -8.84 1.23 -15.15
CA ALA A 102 -9.67 1.40 -13.96
C ALA A 102 -9.96 0.05 -13.28
N GLU A 103 -10.09 -1.01 -14.06
CA GLU A 103 -10.30 -2.37 -13.57
C GLU A 103 -9.11 -2.87 -12.76
N GLU A 104 -7.87 -2.71 -13.27
CA GLU A 104 -6.66 -3.11 -12.55
C GLU A 104 -6.51 -2.36 -11.23
N LYS A 105 -6.76 -1.05 -11.22
CA LYS A 105 -6.70 -0.22 -10.01
C LYS A 105 -7.74 -0.66 -9.00
N LYS A 106 -8.99 -0.84 -9.43
CA LYS A 106 -10.09 -1.30 -8.58
C LYS A 106 -9.81 -2.68 -7.99
N GLU A 107 -9.28 -3.60 -8.78
CA GLU A 107 -8.89 -4.93 -8.30
C GLU A 107 -7.82 -4.83 -7.21
N GLN A 108 -6.75 -4.05 -7.44
CA GLN A 108 -5.70 -3.87 -6.44
C GLN A 108 -6.22 -3.24 -5.15
N ASN A 109 -7.10 -2.25 -5.25
CA ASN A 109 -7.70 -1.58 -4.10
C ASN A 109 -8.57 -2.56 -3.28
N GLN A 110 -9.32 -3.45 -3.95
CA GLN A 110 -10.22 -4.40 -3.29
C GLN A 110 -9.51 -5.41 -2.40
N TYR A 111 -8.24 -5.76 -2.63
CA TYR A 111 -7.49 -6.67 -1.77
C TYR A 111 -7.45 -6.22 -0.30
N PHE A 112 -7.42 -4.92 -0.05
CA PHE A 112 -7.41 -4.37 1.31
C PHE A 112 -8.72 -4.55 2.07
N PHE A 113 -9.84 -4.66 1.35
CA PHE A 113 -11.19 -4.77 1.94
C PHE A 113 -11.66 -6.21 2.08
N TRP A 114 -10.72 -7.13 2.35
CA TRP A 114 -10.97 -8.57 2.53
C TRP A 114 -12.02 -8.88 3.59
N TYR A 115 -12.23 -8.00 4.56
CA TYR A 115 -13.19 -8.13 5.65
C TYR A 115 -14.60 -7.64 5.29
N LYS A 116 -14.77 -6.91 4.19
CA LYS A 116 -16.09 -6.51 3.71
C LYS A 116 -16.70 -7.67 2.95
N LYS A 117 -17.91 -8.11 3.35
CA LYS A 117 -18.67 -9.10 2.57
C LYS A 117 -18.86 -8.57 1.15
N LYS A 118 -18.62 -9.40 0.13
CA LYS A 118 -19.02 -9.07 -1.25
C LYS A 118 -20.53 -8.89 -1.22
N THR A 119 -21.01 -7.66 -1.30
CA THR A 119 -22.42 -7.37 -1.54
C THR A 119 -22.71 -7.89 -2.93
N THR A 120 -23.46 -8.98 -3.02
CA THR A 120 -24.00 -9.46 -4.30
C THR A 120 -24.84 -8.31 -4.85
N PRO A 121 -24.63 -7.86 -6.11
CA PRO A 121 -25.51 -6.84 -6.68
C PRO A 121 -26.92 -7.41 -6.68
N TYR A 122 -27.87 -6.65 -6.13
CA TYR A 122 -29.27 -6.97 -6.28
C TYR A 122 -29.56 -7.14 -7.78
N ARG A 123 -29.91 -8.36 -8.20
CA ARG A 123 -30.58 -8.58 -9.47
C ARG A 123 -31.93 -7.84 -9.39
N LYS A 124 -32.06 -6.78 -10.18
CA LYS A 124 -33.36 -6.25 -10.54
C LYS A 124 -33.94 -7.14 -11.63
#